data_e271b063d7613b29b5e56e052f6c25c4
#
_entry.id   e271b063d7613b29b5e56e052f6c25c4
#
_cell.length_a   1.000
_cell.length_b   1.000
_cell.length_c   1.000
_cell.angle_alpha   90.00
_cell.angle_beta   90.00
_cell.angle_gamma   90.00
#
_symmetry.space_group_name_H-M   'P 1'
#
loop_
_entity.id
_entity.type
_entity.pdbx_description
1 polymer ?
#
loop_
_entity_poly.entity_id
_entity_poly.type
_entity_poly.pdbx_seq_one_letter_code
_entity_poly.pdbx_strand_id
1 'polypeptide(L)'
;MQNSIIFAQKIQPNTKLVNVGYIGESVININEKNQSYLSQKLLGALNQNYYEFYDSQTIGKKTKLTPISFNSNEDELKIILNEIAINADLDYVFVSVFENIAPQNERAMLKGKVFRYNVSSNDIFNYEILSYLEDLDMHMKNVKNRLVDNIPRSVYGMKKNRNFLLLGVLLVLGFALNQSFEDLGKYLNPGSSGGSSTDPGGTN
;
A
#
# COMPACT_ATOMS: atom_id res chain seq x y z
N MET A 1 -40.86 16.77 28.30
CA MET A 1 -40.43 15.39 27.97
C MET A 1 -39.76 15.44 26.61
N GLN A 2 -38.42 15.42 26.56
CA GLN A 2 -37.65 15.39 25.31
C GLN A 2 -37.41 13.94 24.95
N ASN A 3 -37.98 13.52 23.82
CA ASN A 3 -37.70 12.18 23.24
C ASN A 3 -36.33 12.21 22.58
N SER A 4 -35.34 11.66 23.23
CA SER A 4 -34.06 11.37 22.62
C SER A 4 -34.22 10.20 21.64
N ILE A 5 -34.24 10.51 20.35
CA ILE A 5 -34.21 9.51 19.30
C ILE A 5 -32.76 8.98 19.26
N ILE A 6 -32.53 7.82 19.87
CA ILE A 6 -31.27 7.07 19.73
C ILE A 6 -31.30 6.48 18.32
N PHE A 7 -30.52 7.06 17.41
CA PHE A 7 -30.21 6.41 16.15
C PHE A 7 -29.31 5.20 16.44
N ALA A 8 -29.92 4.05 16.63
CA ALA A 8 -29.22 2.79 16.56
C ALA A 8 -28.65 2.68 15.13
N GLN A 9 -27.36 2.91 14.95
CA GLN A 9 -26.67 2.58 13.71
C GLN A 9 -26.87 1.08 13.46
N LYS A 10 -27.67 0.78 12.44
CA LYS A 10 -27.91 -0.57 11.96
C LYS A 10 -26.55 -1.11 11.51
N ILE A 11 -25.92 -1.92 12.36
CA ILE A 11 -24.71 -2.66 12.01
C ILE A 11 -25.11 -3.57 10.84
N GLN A 12 -24.62 -3.27 9.64
CA GLN A 12 -24.86 -4.12 8.48
C GLN A 12 -24.09 -5.44 8.72
N PRO A 13 -24.78 -6.59 8.82
CA PRO A 13 -24.12 -7.86 9.00
C PRO A 13 -23.51 -8.28 7.65
N ASN A 14 -22.28 -7.98 7.39
CA ASN A 14 -21.39 -8.52 6.35
C ASN A 14 -20.32 -7.50 5.87
N THR A 15 -19.81 -6.67 6.75
CA THR A 15 -18.60 -5.88 6.39
C THR A 15 -17.39 -6.81 6.51
N LYS A 16 -16.84 -7.26 5.37
CA LYS A 16 -15.55 -7.95 5.33
C LYS A 16 -14.52 -7.04 5.99
N LEU A 17 -13.88 -7.51 7.04
CA LEU A 17 -12.77 -6.81 7.69
C LEU A 17 -11.60 -6.64 6.72
N VAL A 18 -10.75 -5.68 7.00
CA VAL A 18 -9.51 -5.47 6.26
C VAL A 18 -8.51 -6.55 6.69
N ASN A 19 -7.82 -7.17 5.73
CA ASN A 19 -6.78 -8.16 5.97
C ASN A 19 -5.43 -7.47 6.11
N VAL A 20 -4.81 -7.59 7.27
CA VAL A 20 -3.52 -6.98 7.58
C VAL A 20 -2.49 -8.07 7.88
N GLY A 21 -1.38 -8.07 7.16
CA GLY A 21 -0.30 -9.02 7.35
C GLY A 21 0.95 -8.39 7.95
N TYR A 22 1.64 -9.12 8.82
CA TYR A 22 2.99 -8.81 9.25
C TYR A 22 3.94 -9.93 8.84
N ILE A 23 4.87 -9.64 7.93
CA ILE A 23 5.78 -10.64 7.37
C ILE A 23 7.05 -10.86 8.21
N GLY A 24 7.16 -10.13 9.32
CA GLY A 24 8.26 -10.28 10.27
C GLY A 24 9.26 -9.13 10.24
N GLU A 25 10.28 -9.28 11.06
CA GLU A 25 11.40 -8.34 11.15
C GLU A 25 12.70 -8.96 10.61
N SER A 26 13.48 -8.15 9.91
CA SER A 26 14.88 -8.42 9.60
C SER A 26 15.75 -7.74 10.65
N VAL A 27 16.62 -8.48 11.32
CA VAL A 27 17.44 -7.96 12.42
C VAL A 27 18.93 -8.17 12.16
N ILE A 28 19.74 -7.16 12.49
CA ILE A 28 21.20 -7.18 12.37
C ILE A 28 21.79 -6.86 13.76
N ASN A 29 22.75 -7.65 14.20
CA ASN A 29 23.49 -7.46 15.46
C ASN A 29 22.57 -7.43 16.72
N ILE A 30 21.45 -8.11 16.67
CA ILE A 30 20.52 -8.23 17.80
C ILE A 30 20.53 -9.67 18.30
N ASN A 31 20.73 -9.87 19.61
CA ASN A 31 20.69 -11.21 20.21
C ASN A 31 19.24 -11.72 20.30
N GLU A 32 19.05 -13.03 20.42
CA GLU A 32 17.74 -13.69 20.41
C GLU A 32 16.78 -13.15 21.46
N LYS A 33 17.26 -12.85 22.67
CA LYS A 33 16.44 -12.28 23.74
C LYS A 33 15.87 -10.92 23.36
N ASN A 34 16.71 -10.05 22.84
CA ASN A 34 16.34 -8.70 22.42
C ASN A 34 15.45 -8.74 21.16
N GLN A 35 15.71 -9.67 20.25
CA GLN A 35 14.85 -9.91 19.09
C GLN A 35 13.45 -10.36 19.53
N SER A 36 13.34 -11.33 20.43
CA SER A 36 12.07 -11.80 20.97
C SER A 36 11.27 -10.68 21.64
N TYR A 37 11.95 -9.82 22.41
CA TYR A 37 11.33 -8.64 23.02
C TYR A 37 10.82 -7.65 21.96
N LEU A 38 11.63 -7.34 20.95
CA LEU A 38 11.27 -6.47 19.82
C LEU A 38 10.05 -7.02 19.07
N SER A 39 10.06 -8.30 18.71
CA SER A 39 8.96 -8.98 18.02
C SER A 39 7.66 -8.88 18.84
N GLN A 40 7.72 -9.12 20.14
CA GLN A 40 6.54 -9.00 21.00
C GLN A 40 5.97 -7.58 21.02
N LYS A 41 6.83 -6.56 21.08
CA LYS A 41 6.41 -5.16 21.08
C LYS A 41 5.80 -4.76 19.72
N LEU A 42 6.40 -5.20 18.60
CA LEU A 42 5.86 -4.98 17.27
C LEU A 42 4.49 -5.65 17.10
N LEU A 43 4.38 -6.92 17.42
CA LEU A 43 3.10 -7.65 17.36
C LEU A 43 2.04 -6.98 18.22
N GLY A 44 2.36 -6.51 19.42
CA GLY A 44 1.44 -5.78 20.29
C GLY A 44 0.96 -4.45 19.69
N ALA A 45 1.82 -3.75 18.94
CA ALA A 45 1.46 -2.51 18.26
C ALA A 45 0.64 -2.75 16.98
N LEU A 46 0.97 -3.81 16.23
CA LEU A 46 0.40 -4.09 14.92
C LEU A 46 -0.90 -4.91 14.98
N ASN A 47 -1.04 -5.83 15.93
CA ASN A 47 -2.23 -6.67 16.04
C ASN A 47 -3.35 -5.92 16.79
N GLN A 48 -4.40 -5.54 16.07
CA GLN A 48 -5.55 -4.82 16.60
C GLN A 48 -6.85 -5.60 16.30
N ASN A 49 -7.87 -5.42 17.12
CA ASN A 49 -9.13 -6.17 17.07
C ASN A 49 -10.15 -5.67 16.03
N TYR A 50 -9.82 -4.63 15.26
CA TYR A 50 -10.75 -4.04 14.27
C TYR A 50 -10.44 -4.40 12.81
N TYR A 51 -9.46 -5.30 12.58
CA TYR A 51 -9.14 -5.92 11.29
C TYR A 51 -8.73 -7.38 11.49
N GLU A 52 -8.62 -8.16 10.42
CA GLU A 52 -8.06 -9.51 10.49
C GLU A 52 -6.54 -9.45 10.38
N PHE A 53 -5.85 -9.96 11.39
CA PHE A 53 -4.39 -9.93 11.48
C PHE A 53 -3.78 -11.30 11.17
N TYR A 54 -2.80 -11.30 10.28
CA TYR A 54 -2.03 -12.49 9.86
C TYR A 54 -0.56 -12.30 10.20
N ASP A 55 -0.02 -13.19 11.00
CA ASP A 55 1.40 -13.22 11.34
C ASP A 55 2.26 -13.85 10.23
N SER A 56 3.59 -13.75 10.36
CA SER A 56 4.55 -14.27 9.39
C SER A 56 4.43 -15.79 9.19
N GLN A 57 4.05 -16.56 10.22
CA GLN A 57 3.87 -18.00 10.11
C GLN A 57 2.65 -18.34 9.25
N THR A 58 1.56 -17.62 9.44
CA THR A 58 0.33 -17.80 8.66
C THR A 58 0.53 -17.39 7.21
N ILE A 59 1.22 -16.28 6.97
CA ILE A 59 1.55 -15.79 5.62
C ILE A 59 2.51 -16.76 4.92
N GLY A 60 3.55 -17.25 5.62
CA GLY A 60 4.54 -18.18 5.09
C GLY A 60 3.97 -19.54 4.64
N LYS A 61 2.77 -19.91 5.09
CA LYS A 61 2.04 -21.09 4.58
C LYS A 61 1.41 -20.84 3.21
N LYS A 62 1.15 -19.57 2.85
CA LYS A 62 0.49 -19.18 1.60
C LYS A 62 1.47 -18.72 0.53
N THR A 63 2.60 -18.13 0.92
CA THR A 63 3.59 -17.58 0.00
C THR A 63 5.00 -17.65 0.57
N LYS A 64 6.01 -17.66 -0.32
CA LYS A 64 7.41 -17.60 0.09
C LYS A 64 7.73 -16.19 0.59
N LEU A 65 8.23 -16.10 1.82
CA LEU A 65 8.72 -14.83 2.37
C LEU A 65 10.16 -14.59 1.94
N THR A 66 10.40 -13.44 1.34
CA THR A 66 11.74 -12.99 0.95
C THR A 66 12.29 -12.07 2.04
N PRO A 67 13.51 -12.32 2.56
CA PRO A 67 14.14 -11.40 3.50
C PRO A 67 14.29 -10.00 2.92
N ILE A 68 13.91 -8.99 3.69
CA ILE A 68 14.01 -7.59 3.29
C ILE A 68 15.23 -6.97 3.95
N SER A 69 16.06 -6.29 3.15
CA SER A 69 17.25 -5.61 3.61
C SER A 69 16.95 -4.19 4.08
N PHE A 70 17.79 -3.68 4.99
CA PHE A 70 17.73 -2.28 5.45
C PHE A 70 17.92 -1.26 4.30
N ASN A 71 18.67 -1.66 3.27
CA ASN A 71 19.01 -0.83 2.11
C ASN A 71 18.16 -1.13 0.87
N SER A 72 17.06 -1.89 1.01
CA SER A 72 16.17 -2.16 -0.12
C SER A 72 15.61 -0.86 -0.68
N ASN A 73 15.66 -0.72 -2.00
CA ASN A 73 15.04 0.39 -2.70
C ASN A 73 13.51 0.32 -2.52
N GLU A 74 12.87 1.48 -2.41
CA GLU A 74 11.41 1.56 -2.22
C GLU A 74 10.63 0.86 -3.33
N ASP A 75 11.08 0.96 -4.58
CA ASP A 75 10.42 0.32 -5.71
C ASP A 75 10.54 -1.21 -5.68
N GLU A 76 11.71 -1.75 -5.30
CA GLU A 76 11.89 -3.19 -5.08
C GLU A 76 11.01 -3.68 -3.93
N LEU A 77 10.95 -2.90 -2.84
CA LEU A 77 10.13 -3.22 -1.69
C LEU A 77 8.65 -3.27 -2.06
N LYS A 78 8.15 -2.33 -2.88
CA LYS A 78 6.78 -2.34 -3.40
C LYS A 78 6.47 -3.60 -4.20
N ILE A 79 7.38 -4.03 -5.07
CA ILE A 79 7.20 -5.24 -5.89
C ILE A 79 7.08 -6.47 -4.98
N ILE A 80 8.00 -6.64 -4.03
CA ILE A 80 8.02 -7.78 -3.11
C ILE A 80 6.76 -7.79 -2.24
N LEU A 81 6.40 -6.66 -1.64
CA LEU A 81 5.25 -6.57 -0.75
C LEU A 81 3.92 -6.76 -1.49
N ASN A 82 3.83 -6.29 -2.74
CA ASN A 82 2.67 -6.50 -3.59
C ASN A 82 2.47 -7.99 -3.95
N GLU A 83 3.54 -8.69 -4.30
CA GLU A 83 3.49 -10.12 -4.58
C GLU A 83 3.01 -10.92 -3.35
N ILE A 84 3.59 -10.65 -2.18
CA ILE A 84 3.18 -11.28 -0.92
C ILE A 84 1.72 -10.99 -0.62
N ALA A 85 1.29 -9.74 -0.80
CA ALA A 85 -0.08 -9.30 -0.51
C ALA A 85 -1.11 -10.02 -1.40
N ILE A 86 -0.83 -10.13 -2.69
CA ILE A 86 -1.71 -10.83 -3.64
C ILE A 86 -1.82 -12.31 -3.29
N ASN A 87 -0.69 -12.98 -3.05
CA ASN A 87 -0.67 -14.42 -2.77
C ASN A 87 -1.32 -14.77 -1.42
N ALA A 88 -1.24 -13.88 -0.44
CA ALA A 88 -1.81 -14.10 0.89
C ALA A 88 -3.20 -13.48 1.10
N ASP A 89 -3.79 -12.80 0.10
CA ASP A 89 -5.07 -12.06 0.16
C ASP A 89 -5.05 -10.97 1.24
N LEU A 90 -4.02 -10.12 1.23
CA LEU A 90 -3.84 -9.04 2.19
C LEU A 90 -4.18 -7.68 1.55
N ASP A 91 -4.77 -6.78 2.34
CA ASP A 91 -5.03 -5.39 1.96
C ASP A 91 -3.87 -4.46 2.39
N TYR A 92 -3.22 -4.80 3.50
CA TYR A 92 -2.04 -4.11 4.03
C TYR A 92 -0.96 -5.10 4.43
N VAL A 93 0.29 -4.74 4.19
CA VAL A 93 1.44 -5.55 4.61
C VAL A 93 2.39 -4.69 5.44
N PHE A 94 2.75 -5.20 6.61
CA PHE A 94 3.80 -4.65 7.45
C PHE A 94 5.07 -5.49 7.36
N VAL A 95 6.18 -4.79 7.39
CA VAL A 95 7.52 -5.37 7.55
C VAL A 95 8.38 -4.42 8.36
N SER A 96 9.36 -4.94 9.06
CA SER A 96 10.30 -4.10 9.78
C SER A 96 11.75 -4.56 9.60
N VAL A 97 12.66 -3.61 9.72
CA VAL A 97 14.10 -3.85 9.68
C VAL A 97 14.75 -3.12 10.86
N PHE A 98 15.64 -3.80 11.59
CA PHE A 98 16.32 -3.24 12.74
C PHE A 98 17.78 -3.64 12.79
N GLU A 99 18.61 -2.74 13.26
CA GLU A 99 20.01 -2.94 13.54
C GLU A 99 20.36 -2.44 14.93
N ASN A 100 21.10 -3.22 15.70
CA ASN A 100 21.73 -2.71 16.90
C ASN A 100 23.03 -2.01 16.53
N ILE A 101 23.07 -0.70 16.72
CA ILE A 101 24.23 0.15 16.41
C ILE A 101 25.12 0.44 17.63
N ALA A 102 24.77 -0.09 18.80
CA ALA A 102 25.60 0.04 20.00
C ALA A 102 26.84 -0.87 19.90
N PRO A 103 27.98 -0.45 20.48
CA PRO A 103 29.14 -1.32 20.67
C PRO A 103 28.79 -2.58 21.50
N GLN A 104 29.61 -3.62 21.33
CA GLN A 104 29.47 -4.84 22.15
C GLN A 104 29.58 -4.50 23.64
N ASN A 105 28.69 -5.11 24.43
CA ASN A 105 28.58 -4.93 25.90
C ASN A 105 27.98 -3.59 26.36
N GLU A 106 27.50 -2.76 25.46
CA GLU A 106 26.71 -1.59 25.81
C GLU A 106 25.20 -1.86 25.72
N ARG A 107 24.40 -0.90 26.23
CA ARG A 107 22.94 -0.96 26.10
C ARG A 107 22.55 -0.98 24.63
N ALA A 108 21.68 -1.90 24.24
CA ALA A 108 21.25 -2.04 22.85
C ALA A 108 20.57 -0.74 22.35
N MET A 109 21.15 -0.12 21.33
CA MET A 109 20.61 1.05 20.65
C MET A 109 20.13 0.62 19.26
N LEU A 110 18.83 0.68 19.06
CA LEU A 110 18.19 0.24 17.83
C LEU A 110 18.05 1.38 16.84
N LYS A 111 18.52 1.15 15.64
CA LYS A 111 18.15 1.92 14.43
C LYS A 111 17.26 1.04 13.59
N GLY A 112 16.08 1.53 13.20
CA GLY A 112 15.17 0.68 12.45
C GLY A 112 14.11 1.46 11.69
N LYS A 113 13.34 0.73 10.89
CA LYS A 113 12.19 1.23 10.14
C LYS A 113 11.08 0.19 10.20
N VAL A 114 9.86 0.67 10.40
CA VAL A 114 8.64 -0.12 10.23
C VAL A 114 7.93 0.42 8.99
N PHE A 115 7.69 -0.46 8.03
CA PHE A 115 7.01 -0.12 6.78
C PHE A 115 5.59 -0.65 6.80
N ARG A 116 4.66 0.11 6.23
CA ARG A 116 3.30 -0.30 5.90
C ARG A 116 3.09 -0.11 4.40
N TYR A 117 2.82 -1.17 3.69
CA TYR A 117 2.39 -1.15 2.30
C TYR A 117 0.87 -1.20 2.22
N ASN A 118 0.28 -0.34 1.38
CA ASN A 118 -1.15 -0.33 1.08
C ASN A 118 -1.35 -0.82 -0.36
N VAL A 119 -1.98 -1.98 -0.51
CA VAL A 119 -2.19 -2.62 -1.82
C VAL A 119 -3.07 -1.79 -2.74
N SER A 120 -4.11 -1.16 -2.19
CA SER A 120 -5.10 -0.43 -3.01
C SER A 120 -4.56 0.86 -3.62
N SER A 121 -3.63 1.55 -2.93
CA SER A 121 -3.00 2.78 -3.42
C SER A 121 -1.59 2.57 -3.97
N ASN A 122 -1.01 1.38 -3.76
CA ASN A 122 0.38 1.05 -4.10
C ASN A 122 1.40 1.97 -3.41
N ASP A 123 1.10 2.39 -2.17
CA ASP A 123 1.92 3.32 -1.41
C ASP A 123 2.63 2.62 -0.24
N ILE A 124 3.87 3.05 0.04
CA ILE A 124 4.61 2.69 1.23
C ILE A 124 4.67 3.88 2.18
N PHE A 125 4.33 3.62 3.43
CA PHE A 125 4.56 4.53 4.53
C PHE A 125 5.56 3.90 5.49
N ASN A 126 6.43 4.71 6.08
CA ASN A 126 7.38 4.21 7.06
C ASN A 126 7.43 5.08 8.32
N TYR A 127 7.92 4.47 9.40
CA TYR A 127 8.25 5.15 10.64
C TYR A 127 9.66 4.73 11.04
N GLU A 128 10.55 5.71 11.19
CA GLU A 128 11.94 5.50 11.60
C GLU A 128 12.05 5.50 13.12
N ILE A 129 12.89 4.60 13.63
CA ILE A 129 13.16 4.41 15.05
C ILE A 129 14.66 4.54 15.26
N LEU A 130 15.02 5.40 16.22
CA LEU A 130 16.37 5.47 16.79
C LEU A 130 16.20 5.59 18.30
N SER A 131 16.45 4.52 19.02
CA SER A 131 16.10 4.43 20.44
C SER A 131 16.87 3.35 21.16
N TYR A 132 17.06 3.50 22.45
CA TYR A 132 17.43 2.36 23.27
C TYR A 132 16.28 1.34 23.30
N LEU A 133 16.63 0.07 23.44
CA LEU A 133 15.65 -1.02 23.44
C LEU A 133 14.61 -0.85 24.56
N GLU A 134 15.01 -0.32 25.71
CA GLU A 134 14.14 -0.09 26.87
C GLU A 134 13.10 1.01 26.63
N ASP A 135 13.40 1.95 25.74
CA ASP A 135 12.52 3.09 25.43
C ASP A 135 11.60 2.83 24.22
N LEU A 136 11.56 1.57 23.76
CA LEU A 136 10.85 1.18 22.54
C LEU A 136 9.32 1.40 22.64
N ASP A 137 8.74 1.40 23.81
CA ASP A 137 7.29 1.53 24.01
C ASP A 137 6.73 2.85 23.44
N MET A 138 7.48 3.94 23.58
CA MET A 138 7.09 5.23 23.00
C MET A 138 7.05 5.16 21.47
N HIS A 139 8.03 4.50 20.88
CA HIS A 139 8.09 4.33 19.42
C HIS A 139 6.98 3.38 18.91
N MET A 140 6.67 2.33 19.64
CA MET A 140 5.55 1.42 19.30
C MET A 140 4.20 2.14 19.36
N LYS A 141 3.99 3.04 20.32
CA LYS A 141 2.82 3.91 20.34
C LYS A 141 2.74 4.81 19.09
N ASN A 142 3.87 5.36 18.67
CA ASN A 142 3.94 6.17 17.45
C ASN A 142 3.73 5.35 16.18
N VAL A 143 4.29 4.13 16.09
CA VAL A 143 4.00 3.17 15.02
C VAL A 143 2.50 2.92 14.93
N LYS A 144 1.85 2.62 16.07
CA LYS A 144 0.41 2.42 16.12
C LYS A 144 -0.34 3.65 15.60
N ASN A 145 -0.08 4.83 16.14
CA ASN A 145 -0.79 6.06 15.78
C ASN A 145 -0.59 6.47 14.31
N ARG A 146 0.61 6.30 13.76
CA ARG A 146 0.95 6.77 12.41
C ARG A 146 0.70 5.74 11.32
N LEU A 147 0.92 4.47 11.59
CA LEU A 147 0.84 3.43 10.59
C LEU A 147 -0.42 2.56 10.73
N VAL A 148 -0.88 2.29 11.95
CA VAL A 148 -1.96 1.34 12.21
C VAL A 148 -3.32 2.02 12.28
N ASP A 149 -3.46 3.11 13.05
CA ASP A 149 -4.74 3.77 13.30
C ASP A 149 -5.34 4.44 12.04
N ASN A 150 -4.54 4.59 10.98
CA ASN A 150 -4.98 5.05 9.67
C ASN A 150 -5.54 3.94 8.76
N ILE A 151 -5.54 2.68 9.23
CA ILE A 151 -6.13 1.57 8.48
C ILE A 151 -7.66 1.62 8.62
N PRO A 152 -8.42 1.63 7.52
CA PRO A 152 -9.87 1.62 7.58
C PRO A 152 -10.40 0.31 8.18
N ARG A 153 -11.46 0.39 8.97
CA ARG A 153 -12.06 -0.77 9.66
C ARG A 153 -12.82 -1.73 8.74
N SER A 154 -13.05 -1.36 7.48
CA SER A 154 -13.76 -2.22 6.54
C SER A 154 -13.29 -2.00 5.11
N VAL A 155 -13.35 -3.07 4.32
CA VAL A 155 -13.03 -3.08 2.87
C VAL A 155 -13.96 -2.17 2.05
N TYR A 156 -15.11 -1.77 2.58
CA TYR A 156 -16.05 -0.86 1.90
C TYR A 156 -15.45 0.52 1.61
N GLY A 157 -14.63 1.06 2.52
CA GLY A 157 -13.90 2.31 2.30
C GLY A 157 -12.85 2.21 1.19
N MET A 158 -12.25 1.01 1.01
CA MET A 158 -11.21 0.77 0.00
C MET A 158 -11.78 0.52 -1.40
N LYS A 159 -12.92 -0.18 -1.51
CA LYS A 159 -13.57 -0.46 -2.81
C LYS A 159 -14.02 0.80 -3.53
N LYS A 160 -14.37 1.86 -2.81
CA LYS A 160 -14.77 3.13 -3.41
C LYS A 160 -13.61 3.79 -4.18
N ASN A 161 -12.38 3.69 -3.68
CA ASN A 161 -11.19 4.22 -4.37
C ASN A 161 -10.76 3.33 -5.55
N ARG A 162 -10.88 2.01 -5.42
CA ARG A 162 -10.52 1.07 -6.47
C ARG A 162 -11.44 1.15 -7.70
N ASN A 163 -12.75 1.38 -7.49
CA ASN A 163 -13.71 1.61 -8.58
C ASN A 163 -13.45 2.96 -9.28
N PHE A 164 -13.00 3.97 -8.54
CA PHE A 164 -12.64 5.27 -9.12
C PHE A 164 -11.37 5.17 -9.98
N LEU A 165 -10.40 4.37 -9.56
CA LEU A 165 -9.15 4.12 -10.31
C LEU A 165 -9.43 3.33 -11.58
N LEU A 166 -10.30 2.31 -11.54
CA LEU A 166 -10.77 1.57 -12.71
C LEU A 166 -11.53 2.47 -13.70
N LEU A 167 -12.36 3.38 -13.17
CA LEU A 167 -13.08 4.36 -14.01
C LEU A 167 -12.10 5.34 -14.68
N GLY A 168 -11.08 5.80 -13.95
CA GLY A 168 -10.02 6.66 -14.50
C GLY A 168 -9.23 5.98 -15.62
N VAL A 169 -8.84 4.71 -15.43
CA VAL A 169 -8.13 3.92 -16.46
C VAL A 169 -9.03 3.69 -17.68
N LEU A 170 -10.31 3.38 -17.51
CA LEU A 170 -11.26 3.23 -18.62
C LEU A 170 -11.49 4.55 -19.39
N LEU A 171 -11.52 5.70 -18.70
CA LEU A 171 -11.61 7.01 -19.36
C LEU A 171 -10.35 7.32 -20.17
N VAL A 172 -9.16 7.07 -19.64
CA VAL A 172 -7.89 7.29 -20.36
C VAL A 172 -7.79 6.37 -21.57
N LEU A 173 -8.15 5.09 -21.45
CA LEU A 173 -8.19 4.15 -22.56
C LEU A 173 -9.24 4.55 -23.61
N GLY A 174 -10.43 5.00 -23.18
CA GLY A 174 -11.47 5.49 -24.07
C GLY A 174 -11.02 6.72 -24.86
N PHE A 175 -10.31 7.65 -24.22
CA PHE A 175 -9.75 8.84 -24.88
C PHE A 175 -8.64 8.48 -25.88
N ALA A 176 -7.72 7.57 -25.51
CA ALA A 176 -6.65 7.10 -26.37
C ALA A 176 -7.19 6.36 -27.60
N LEU A 177 -8.22 5.53 -27.44
CA LEU A 177 -8.89 4.85 -28.55
C LEU A 177 -9.62 5.83 -29.47
N ASN A 178 -10.31 6.85 -28.92
CA ASN A 178 -11.01 7.84 -29.73
C ASN A 178 -10.04 8.68 -30.59
N GLN A 179 -8.89 9.09 -30.07
CA GLN A 179 -7.85 9.75 -30.85
C GLN A 179 -7.29 8.85 -31.98
N SER A 180 -7.13 7.54 -31.69
CA SER A 180 -6.66 6.58 -32.71
C SER A 180 -7.68 6.38 -33.83
N PHE A 181 -8.99 6.46 -33.55
CA PHE A 181 -10.03 6.38 -34.57
C PHE A 181 -10.12 7.64 -35.41
N GLU A 182 -9.90 8.83 -34.86
CA GLU A 182 -9.84 10.08 -35.64
C GLU A 182 -8.64 10.11 -36.62
N ASP A 183 -7.48 9.61 -36.19
CA ASP A 183 -6.30 9.49 -37.03
C ASP A 183 -6.47 8.42 -38.11
N LEU A 184 -7.10 7.29 -37.83
CA LEU A 184 -7.46 6.28 -38.82
C LEU A 184 -8.45 6.81 -39.87
N GLY A 185 -9.40 7.67 -39.45
CA GLY A 185 -10.33 8.34 -40.40
C GLY A 185 -9.62 9.23 -41.41
N LYS A 186 -8.53 9.88 -41.03
CA LYS A 186 -7.69 10.70 -41.94
C LYS A 186 -6.91 9.86 -42.94
N TYR A 187 -6.49 8.64 -42.57
CA TYR A 187 -5.79 7.72 -43.45
C TYR A 187 -6.71 6.96 -44.43
N LEU A 188 -7.97 6.77 -44.06
CA LEU A 188 -8.95 6.03 -44.88
C LEU A 188 -9.69 6.90 -45.89
N ASN A 189 -9.53 8.23 -45.86
CA ASN A 189 -10.15 9.12 -46.82
C ASN A 189 -9.13 10.12 -47.44
N PRO A 190 -8.15 9.66 -48.28
CA PRO A 190 -7.16 10.52 -48.93
C PRO A 190 -7.68 11.13 -50.23
N GLY A 191 -8.96 11.46 -50.34
CA GLY A 191 -9.52 11.86 -51.59
C GLY A 191 -10.61 12.92 -51.52
N SER A 192 -10.25 14.16 -51.22
CA SER A 192 -11.06 15.32 -51.60
C SER A 192 -10.19 16.59 -51.53
N SER A 193 -9.13 16.62 -52.34
CA SER A 193 -8.53 17.88 -52.73
C SER A 193 -9.35 18.43 -53.91
N GLY A 194 -10.24 19.37 -53.62
CA GLY A 194 -11.00 20.12 -54.59
C GLY A 194 -10.09 20.82 -55.58
N GLY A 195 -10.18 20.42 -56.83
CA GLY A 195 -9.57 21.09 -57.93
C GLY A 195 -10.16 22.48 -58.10
N SER A 196 -9.34 23.51 -57.94
CA SER A 196 -9.59 24.86 -58.40
C SER A 196 -9.31 24.91 -59.87
N SER A 197 -10.34 24.92 -60.74
CA SER A 197 -10.25 25.22 -62.09
C SER A 197 -10.05 26.74 -62.28
N THR A 198 -8.84 27.16 -62.64
CA THR A 198 -8.57 28.49 -63.18
C THR A 198 -8.89 28.46 -64.62
N ASP A 199 -9.93 29.21 -65.00
CA ASP A 199 -10.32 29.51 -66.38
C ASP A 199 -9.41 30.64 -66.93
N PRO A 200 -8.74 30.48 -68.08
CA PRO A 200 -8.03 31.58 -68.75
C PRO A 200 -8.96 32.22 -69.79
N GLY A 201 -9.65 33.27 -69.34
CA GLY A 201 -10.47 34.09 -70.23
C GLY A 201 -9.62 34.94 -71.20
N GLY A 202 -9.99 34.85 -72.39
CA GLY A 202 -9.41 35.40 -73.63
C GLY A 202 -9.51 36.90 -73.79
N THR A 203 -8.66 37.26 -74.70
CA THR A 203 -8.46 38.46 -75.51
C THR A 203 -9.72 39.10 -76.08
N ASN A 204 -9.81 40.38 -75.95
CA ASN A 204 -9.79 41.42 -77.02
C ASN A 204 -9.96 42.78 -76.37
#